data_650c9061a7e02eeb2a2b9cf3793c2407
#
_entry.id   650c9061a7e02eeb2a2b9cf3793c2407
#
_cell.length_a   1.000
_cell.length_b   1.000
_cell.length_c   1.000
_cell.angle_alpha   90.00
_cell.angle_beta   90.00
_cell.angle_gamma   90.00
#
_symmetry.space_group_name_H-M   'P 1'
#
loop_
_entity.id
_entity.type
_entity.pdbx_description
1 polymer ?
#
loop_
_entity_poly.entity_id
_entity_poly.type
_entity_poly.pdbx_seq_one_letter_code
_entity_poly.pdbx_strand_id
1 'polypeptide(L)'
;MSDLPTIRPAVTPLRFQPDFEQIPEDEAQTSKELAETLRSIMETTFADRGHADRSVHAKGHGLLRGELTVLDNLPPELAQGAFARPATLPVYLRLSTNPGDILDDKVSTPRGLAIKLVGVEGPRLPGSEGEVTQDFVMQNAKAFISATPKAFLRSLKLLAKTTDKAPGSKKVLSAVLRGVEAAVEALGGESATLKSLGGHPQTHILGETFNTVVPVLYGPYYAKLAMVPVSASLTELTNLHVDFHGNPDGLRAAVAQYFAGHGGTWELRVQLATDSEQMPIEDASVQWDEKLSPFVTVARVEIPAQSTWDAEKVREIDDGMAFSPWHGLAAHRPLGGVMRVRKPSYEMSADYRASHNGCPIHEPR
;
A
#
# COMPACT_ATOMS: atom_id res chain seq x y z
N MET A 1 -20.38 -19.80 25.50
CA MET A 1 -19.84 -20.06 24.15
C MET A 1 -20.81 -19.39 23.21
N SER A 2 -20.50 -18.19 22.75
CA SER A 2 -21.33 -17.49 21.77
C SER A 2 -21.01 -18.08 20.40
N ASP A 3 -22.03 -18.64 19.74
CA ASP A 3 -21.95 -19.06 18.35
C ASP A 3 -21.53 -17.84 17.49
N LEU A 4 -20.25 -17.76 17.14
CA LEU A 4 -19.78 -16.83 16.12
C LEU A 4 -20.41 -17.27 14.79
N PRO A 5 -20.99 -16.36 14.01
CA PRO A 5 -21.58 -16.72 12.73
C PRO A 5 -20.50 -17.34 11.84
N THR A 6 -20.81 -18.48 11.25
CA THR A 6 -19.94 -19.17 10.30
C THR A 6 -19.70 -18.24 9.12
N ILE A 7 -18.49 -17.75 8.95
CA ILE A 7 -18.09 -16.92 7.82
C ILE A 7 -18.12 -17.84 6.58
N ARG A 8 -19.06 -17.61 5.67
CA ARG A 8 -19.10 -18.28 4.37
C ARG A 8 -18.79 -17.26 3.29
N PRO A 9 -17.92 -17.58 2.30
CA PRO A 9 -17.86 -16.76 1.12
C PRO A 9 -19.25 -16.78 0.46
N ALA A 10 -19.82 -15.60 0.22
CA ALA A 10 -21.15 -15.48 -0.39
C ALA A 10 -21.16 -15.89 -1.86
N VAL A 11 -20.00 -16.26 -2.42
CA VAL A 11 -19.76 -16.47 -3.86
C VAL A 11 -18.78 -17.62 -4.08
N THR A 12 -18.84 -18.25 -5.27
CA THR A 12 -17.87 -19.27 -5.67
C THR A 12 -16.63 -18.59 -6.25
N PRO A 13 -15.46 -18.68 -5.61
CA PRO A 13 -14.26 -18.03 -6.10
C PRO A 13 -13.71 -18.69 -7.37
N LEU A 14 -13.18 -17.88 -8.26
CA LEU A 14 -12.53 -18.33 -9.49
C LEU A 14 -11.11 -18.81 -9.18
N ARG A 15 -10.78 -20.03 -9.63
CA ARG A 15 -9.40 -20.54 -9.52
C ARG A 15 -8.51 -19.82 -10.51
N PHE A 16 -7.33 -19.44 -10.05
CA PHE A 16 -6.31 -18.85 -10.91
C PHE A 16 -5.88 -19.85 -12.01
N GLN A 17 -5.73 -19.33 -13.21
CA GLN A 17 -5.16 -20.02 -14.35
C GLN A 17 -3.95 -19.23 -14.85
N PRO A 18 -2.83 -19.89 -15.25
CA PRO A 18 -1.63 -19.19 -15.71
C PRO A 18 -1.86 -18.27 -16.92
N ASP A 19 -2.81 -18.59 -17.79
CA ASP A 19 -3.19 -17.83 -18.98
C ASP A 19 -4.00 -16.55 -18.66
N PHE A 20 -4.39 -16.35 -17.40
CA PHE A 20 -4.95 -15.07 -16.95
C PHE A 20 -3.90 -13.96 -16.90
N GLU A 21 -2.61 -14.30 -16.83
CA GLU A 21 -1.51 -13.35 -16.96
C GLU A 21 -0.99 -13.37 -18.41
N GLN A 22 -1.07 -12.22 -19.08
CA GLN A 22 -0.58 -12.01 -20.43
C GLN A 22 0.65 -11.11 -20.40
N ILE A 23 1.81 -11.66 -20.76
CA ILE A 23 3.08 -10.94 -20.70
C ILE A 23 3.37 -10.33 -22.08
N PRO A 24 3.32 -8.98 -22.23
CA PRO A 24 3.68 -8.32 -23.48
C PRO A 24 5.17 -8.53 -23.83
N GLU A 25 5.50 -8.62 -25.12
CA GLU A 25 6.89 -8.80 -25.60
C GLU A 25 7.86 -7.71 -25.09
N ASP A 26 7.34 -6.50 -24.87
CA ASP A 26 8.13 -5.35 -24.43
C ASP A 26 8.04 -5.06 -22.92
N GLU A 27 7.48 -6.00 -22.12
CA GLU A 27 7.37 -5.83 -20.67
C GLU A 27 8.75 -5.66 -20.00
N ALA A 28 9.76 -6.43 -20.44
CA ALA A 28 11.12 -6.33 -19.91
C ALA A 28 11.74 -4.93 -20.14
N GLN A 29 11.54 -4.35 -21.32
CA GLN A 29 12.00 -2.99 -21.63
C GLN A 29 11.24 -1.96 -20.77
N THR A 30 9.93 -2.10 -20.63
CA THR A 30 9.11 -1.24 -19.77
C THR A 30 9.56 -1.29 -18.31
N SER A 31 9.88 -2.48 -17.80
CA SER A 31 10.39 -2.70 -16.44
C SER A 31 11.74 -2.01 -16.22
N LYS A 32 12.67 -2.12 -17.19
CA LYS A 32 13.97 -1.46 -17.13
C LYS A 32 13.81 0.07 -17.09
N GLU A 33 13.03 0.63 -18.00
CA GLU A 33 12.79 2.08 -18.06
C GLU A 33 12.09 2.60 -16.79
N LEU A 34 11.22 1.79 -16.19
CA LEU A 34 10.57 2.12 -14.93
C LEU A 34 11.58 2.23 -13.80
N ALA A 35 12.46 1.23 -13.66
CA ALA A 35 13.50 1.22 -12.62
C ALA A 35 14.50 2.38 -12.81
N GLU A 36 14.92 2.67 -14.04
CA GLU A 36 15.79 3.81 -14.37
C GLU A 36 15.13 5.14 -13.99
N THR A 37 13.83 5.31 -14.32
CA THR A 37 13.08 6.53 -13.98
C THR A 37 12.95 6.72 -12.47
N LEU A 38 12.65 5.66 -11.73
CA LEU A 38 12.57 5.70 -10.27
C LEU A 38 13.93 5.97 -9.64
N ARG A 39 14.98 5.38 -10.16
CA ARG A 39 16.35 5.65 -9.71
C ARG A 39 16.73 7.12 -9.89
N SER A 40 16.43 7.71 -11.04
CA SER A 40 16.66 9.14 -11.29
C SER A 40 15.94 10.04 -10.27
N ILE A 41 14.71 9.68 -9.86
CA ILE A 41 14.00 10.40 -8.80
C ILE A 41 14.77 10.30 -7.47
N MET A 42 15.24 9.10 -7.10
CA MET A 42 16.01 8.91 -5.86
C MET A 42 17.34 9.68 -5.86
N GLU A 43 18.06 9.66 -6.98
CA GLU A 43 19.33 10.40 -7.12
C GLU A 43 19.12 11.90 -6.96
N THR A 44 18.05 12.43 -7.54
CA THR A 44 17.66 13.83 -7.42
C THR A 44 17.32 14.20 -5.97
N THR A 45 16.44 13.42 -5.34
CA THR A 45 16.04 13.68 -3.93
C THR A 45 17.19 13.49 -2.95
N PHE A 46 18.09 12.56 -3.21
CA PHE A 46 19.32 12.38 -2.42
C PHE A 46 20.27 13.57 -2.53
N ALA A 47 20.46 14.10 -3.74
CA ALA A 47 21.29 15.30 -3.96
C ALA A 47 20.77 16.51 -3.16
N ASP A 48 19.45 16.65 -3.04
CA ASP A 48 18.80 17.74 -2.32
C ASP A 48 18.85 17.60 -0.80
N ARG A 49 18.82 16.37 -0.30
CA ARG A 49 18.57 16.10 1.12
C ARG A 49 19.73 15.43 1.86
N GLY A 50 20.65 14.80 1.15
CA GLY A 50 21.75 14.03 1.73
C GLY A 50 21.30 12.73 2.44
N HIS A 51 20.04 12.28 2.22
CA HIS A 51 19.47 11.05 2.74
C HIS A 51 18.73 10.32 1.62
N ALA A 52 18.96 9.02 1.48
CA ALA A 52 18.33 8.21 0.45
C ALA A 52 16.92 7.76 0.89
N ASP A 53 15.93 8.46 0.40
CA ASP A 53 14.52 8.12 0.61
C ASP A 53 14.03 7.04 -0.39
N ARG A 54 12.82 6.50 -0.21
CA ARG A 54 12.20 5.59 -1.17
C ARG A 54 11.86 6.30 -2.48
N SER A 55 11.93 5.58 -3.59
CA SER A 55 11.62 6.12 -4.92
C SER A 55 10.17 6.64 -5.07
N VAL A 56 9.25 6.05 -4.31
CA VAL A 56 7.84 6.46 -4.15
C VAL A 56 7.43 6.20 -2.70
N HIS A 57 6.35 6.86 -2.25
CA HIS A 57 5.95 6.80 -0.84
C HIS A 57 7.09 7.15 0.11
N ALA A 58 7.90 8.16 -0.25
CA ALA A 58 9.09 8.55 0.48
C ALA A 58 8.75 9.09 1.87
N LYS A 59 7.77 9.98 1.98
CA LYS A 59 7.38 10.59 3.24
C LYS A 59 6.57 9.63 4.12
N GLY A 60 7.18 9.21 5.24
CA GLY A 60 6.52 8.43 6.29
C GLY A 60 5.75 9.29 7.27
N HIS A 61 4.60 8.81 7.74
CA HIS A 61 3.73 9.49 8.70
C HIS A 61 3.49 8.71 9.99
N GLY A 62 3.78 7.41 9.98
CA GLY A 62 3.66 6.56 11.17
C GLY A 62 4.35 5.22 10.95
N LEU A 63 5.10 4.81 11.96
CA LEU A 63 5.82 3.55 12.07
C LEU A 63 5.25 2.82 13.28
N LEU A 64 4.45 1.78 13.05
CA LEU A 64 3.64 1.15 14.08
C LEU A 64 4.01 -0.32 14.23
N ARG A 65 3.93 -0.82 15.45
CA ARG A 65 4.07 -2.24 15.78
C ARG A 65 2.80 -2.71 16.48
N GLY A 66 2.40 -3.93 16.21
CA GLY A 66 1.25 -4.55 16.83
C GLY A 66 1.15 -6.03 16.51
N GLU A 67 -0.05 -6.55 16.53
CA GLU A 67 -0.34 -7.95 16.30
C GLU A 67 -1.46 -8.10 15.27
N LEU A 68 -1.33 -9.13 14.43
CA LEU A 68 -2.39 -9.60 13.55
C LEU A 68 -2.87 -10.96 14.03
N THR A 69 -4.16 -11.08 14.31
CA THR A 69 -4.80 -12.35 14.67
C THR A 69 -5.66 -12.85 13.53
N VAL A 70 -5.28 -13.99 12.95
CA VAL A 70 -6.07 -14.70 11.95
C VAL A 70 -7.32 -15.28 12.61
N LEU A 71 -8.49 -15.08 11.98
CA LEU A 71 -9.75 -15.55 12.53
C LEU A 71 -9.85 -17.07 12.56
N ASP A 72 -10.54 -17.57 13.60
CA ASP A 72 -10.88 -18.98 13.70
C ASP A 72 -11.94 -19.39 12.65
N ASN A 73 -11.89 -20.64 12.23
CA ASN A 73 -12.92 -21.25 11.37
C ASN A 73 -13.16 -20.54 10.03
N LEU A 74 -12.12 -19.97 9.44
CA LEU A 74 -12.20 -19.48 8.08
C LEU A 74 -12.61 -20.62 7.12
N PRO A 75 -13.52 -20.37 6.16
CA PRO A 75 -13.83 -21.35 5.14
C PRO A 75 -12.58 -21.62 4.28
N PRO A 76 -12.48 -22.83 3.67
CA PRO A 76 -11.28 -23.25 2.94
C PRO A 76 -10.79 -22.26 1.89
N GLU A 77 -11.71 -21.54 1.24
CA GLU A 77 -11.39 -20.54 0.22
C GLU A 77 -10.70 -19.29 0.79
N LEU A 78 -10.94 -18.99 2.05
CA LEU A 78 -10.33 -17.87 2.77
C LEU A 78 -9.14 -18.28 3.63
N ALA A 79 -9.05 -19.56 4.03
CA ALA A 79 -7.94 -20.12 4.80
C ALA A 79 -6.74 -20.44 3.89
N GLN A 80 -6.05 -19.39 3.36
CA GLN A 80 -4.97 -19.56 2.40
C GLN A 80 -3.70 -18.81 2.81
N GLY A 81 -2.53 -19.35 2.46
CA GLY A 81 -1.24 -18.71 2.67
C GLY A 81 -1.01 -18.29 4.13
N ALA A 82 -0.75 -17.03 4.39
CA ALA A 82 -0.55 -16.46 5.73
C ALA A 82 -1.79 -16.57 6.63
N PHE A 83 -2.97 -16.85 6.06
CA PHE A 83 -4.25 -16.99 6.75
C PHE A 83 -4.75 -18.43 6.81
N ALA A 84 -3.89 -19.41 6.49
CA ALA A 84 -4.28 -20.82 6.36
C ALA A 84 -4.73 -21.46 7.69
N ARG A 85 -4.32 -20.91 8.82
CA ARG A 85 -4.66 -21.41 10.16
C ARG A 85 -4.70 -20.25 11.16
N PRO A 86 -5.49 -20.39 12.25
CA PRO A 86 -5.47 -19.42 13.33
C PRO A 86 -4.07 -19.22 13.88
N ALA A 87 -3.66 -17.97 14.01
CA ALA A 87 -2.36 -17.56 14.54
C ALA A 87 -2.42 -16.10 14.97
N THR A 88 -1.58 -15.72 15.91
CA THR A 88 -1.28 -14.31 16.21
C THR A 88 0.15 -14.04 15.79
N LEU A 89 0.33 -13.07 14.91
CA LEU A 89 1.60 -12.75 14.26
C LEU A 89 1.99 -11.29 14.59
N PRO A 90 3.26 -11.02 14.95
CA PRO A 90 3.75 -9.64 15.01
C PRO A 90 3.57 -8.94 13.67
N VAL A 91 3.20 -7.65 13.71
CA VAL A 91 3.01 -6.84 12.51
C VAL A 91 3.69 -5.49 12.61
N TYR A 92 4.31 -5.07 11.51
CA TYR A 92 4.81 -3.71 11.32
C TYR A 92 3.95 -3.01 10.28
N LEU A 93 3.57 -1.76 10.56
CA LEU A 93 2.86 -0.91 9.63
C LEU A 93 3.66 0.35 9.34
N ARG A 94 3.69 0.75 8.07
CA ARG A 94 4.26 2.02 7.62
C ARG A 94 3.22 2.82 6.85
N LEU A 95 2.79 3.93 7.43
CA LEU A 95 1.92 4.92 6.76
C LEU A 95 2.78 5.92 5.99
N SER A 96 2.35 6.28 4.77
CA SER A 96 3.14 7.13 3.87
C SER A 96 2.28 7.90 2.88
N THR A 97 2.88 8.88 2.19
CA THR A 97 2.28 9.54 1.03
C THR A 97 3.19 9.44 -0.20
N ASN A 98 2.58 9.38 -1.38
CA ASN A 98 3.23 9.60 -2.65
C ASN A 98 3.62 11.09 -2.77
N PRO A 99 4.67 11.52 -3.49
CA PRO A 99 5.61 10.79 -4.35
C PRO A 99 6.93 10.39 -3.68
N GLY A 100 8.04 10.37 -4.47
CA GLY A 100 9.42 10.22 -4.00
C GLY A 100 9.99 11.49 -3.35
N ASP A 101 9.38 12.66 -3.56
CA ASP A 101 9.71 13.91 -2.85
C ASP A 101 9.12 13.94 -1.45
N ILE A 102 9.83 14.56 -0.51
CA ILE A 102 9.29 14.89 0.81
C ILE A 102 8.56 16.23 0.73
N LEU A 103 7.27 16.17 0.47
CA LEU A 103 6.43 17.35 0.29
C LEU A 103 5.80 17.81 1.61
N ASP A 104 5.41 19.10 1.66
CA ASP A 104 4.51 19.60 2.70
C ASP A 104 3.14 18.92 2.56
N ASP A 105 2.52 18.50 3.68
CA ASP A 105 1.25 17.75 3.67
C ASP A 105 0.06 18.55 3.10
N LYS A 106 0.22 19.87 2.89
CA LYS A 106 -0.73 20.67 2.09
C LYS A 106 -0.79 20.24 0.63
N VAL A 107 0.28 19.63 0.11
CA VAL A 107 0.26 18.93 -1.18
C VAL A 107 -0.34 17.55 -0.93
N SER A 108 -1.67 17.47 -0.91
CA SER A 108 -2.40 16.27 -0.53
C SER A 108 -2.39 15.26 -1.66
N THR A 109 -1.55 14.26 -1.53
CA THR A 109 -1.36 13.17 -2.49
C THR A 109 -1.95 11.86 -1.95
N PRO A 110 -2.13 10.82 -2.79
CA PRO A 110 -2.57 9.51 -2.36
C PRO A 110 -1.70 8.95 -1.24
N ARG A 111 -2.33 8.21 -0.34
CA ARG A 111 -1.71 7.64 0.84
C ARG A 111 -1.45 6.17 0.66
N GLY A 112 -0.42 5.69 1.34
CA GLY A 112 -0.02 4.29 1.34
C GLY A 112 0.08 3.71 2.73
N LEU A 113 -0.21 2.43 2.80
CA LEU A 113 0.02 1.58 3.95
C LEU A 113 0.84 0.37 3.49
N ALA A 114 1.98 0.15 4.13
CA ALA A 114 2.72 -1.09 3.99
C ALA A 114 2.56 -1.91 5.28
N ILE A 115 2.30 -3.19 5.13
CA ILE A 115 2.10 -4.17 6.19
C ILE A 115 3.19 -5.23 6.04
N LYS A 116 3.88 -5.57 7.13
CA LYS A 116 4.81 -6.68 7.22
C LYS A 116 4.41 -7.60 8.37
N LEU A 117 4.01 -8.83 8.05
CA LEU A 117 3.75 -9.90 9.00
C LEU A 117 5.04 -10.67 9.29
N VAL A 118 5.25 -11.09 10.52
CA VAL A 118 6.44 -11.86 10.93
C VAL A 118 6.03 -13.23 11.45
N GLY A 119 6.86 -14.25 11.18
CA GLY A 119 6.59 -15.62 11.59
C GLY A 119 5.67 -16.38 10.63
N VAL A 120 5.58 -15.97 9.38
CA VAL A 120 4.75 -16.62 8.37
C VAL A 120 5.47 -17.81 7.77
N GLU A 121 4.84 -18.98 7.81
CA GLU A 121 5.36 -20.24 7.29
C GLU A 121 4.76 -20.62 5.93
N GLY A 122 5.56 -21.23 5.08
CA GLY A 122 5.13 -21.78 3.79
C GLY A 122 6.16 -21.58 2.67
N PRO A 123 5.88 -22.12 1.46
CA PRO A 123 6.73 -21.93 0.28
C PRO A 123 6.90 -20.44 -0.05
N ARG A 124 8.14 -20.02 -0.26
CA ARG A 124 8.52 -18.62 -0.46
C ARG A 124 8.59 -18.23 -1.94
N LEU A 125 8.40 -16.94 -2.19
CA LEU A 125 8.73 -16.34 -3.49
C LEU A 125 10.25 -16.30 -3.69
N PRO A 126 10.74 -16.41 -4.95
CA PRO A 126 12.17 -16.26 -5.25
C PRO A 126 12.71 -14.92 -4.78
N GLY A 127 13.83 -14.96 -4.03
CA GLY A 127 14.49 -13.81 -3.42
C GLY A 127 14.04 -13.53 -1.97
N SER A 128 13.15 -14.36 -1.41
CA SER A 128 12.78 -14.30 0.01
C SER A 128 12.95 -15.64 0.73
N GLU A 129 13.80 -16.53 0.18
CA GLU A 129 14.10 -17.83 0.76
C GLU A 129 14.80 -17.67 2.13
N GLY A 130 14.34 -18.44 3.10
CA GLY A 130 14.88 -18.39 4.47
C GLY A 130 14.33 -17.26 5.34
N GLU A 131 13.48 -16.40 4.79
CA GLU A 131 12.76 -15.37 5.54
C GLU A 131 11.42 -15.87 6.06
N VAL A 132 10.88 -15.17 7.06
CA VAL A 132 9.65 -15.53 7.74
C VAL A 132 8.59 -14.40 7.65
N THR A 133 8.78 -13.45 6.74
CA THR A 133 7.92 -12.28 6.60
C THR A 133 6.99 -12.36 5.40
N GLN A 134 5.84 -11.68 5.45
CA GLN A 134 4.92 -11.47 4.34
C GLN A 134 4.55 -10.00 4.27
N ASP A 135 4.81 -9.37 3.14
CA ASP A 135 4.46 -7.96 2.93
C ASP A 135 3.19 -7.80 2.09
N PHE A 136 2.38 -6.81 2.47
CA PHE A 136 1.31 -6.27 1.63
C PHE A 136 1.48 -4.76 1.51
N VAL A 137 1.48 -4.25 0.29
CA VAL A 137 1.59 -2.81 0.00
C VAL A 137 0.26 -2.32 -0.56
N MET A 138 -0.30 -1.32 0.10
CA MET A 138 -1.66 -0.86 -0.14
C MET A 138 -1.72 0.65 -0.37
N GLN A 139 -2.79 1.11 -1.02
CA GLN A 139 -3.13 2.52 -1.22
C GLN A 139 -4.57 2.76 -0.81
N ASN A 140 -4.90 4.01 -0.49
CA ASN A 140 -6.27 4.44 -0.19
C ASN A 140 -7.12 4.65 -1.45
N ALA A 141 -7.00 3.74 -2.41
CA ALA A 141 -7.76 3.67 -3.65
C ALA A 141 -8.27 2.24 -3.86
N LYS A 142 -9.35 2.06 -4.62
CA LYS A 142 -9.91 0.73 -4.92
C LYS A 142 -9.28 0.07 -6.16
N ALA A 143 -8.58 0.85 -6.97
CA ALA A 143 -7.87 0.40 -8.17
C ALA A 143 -6.59 1.20 -8.37
N PHE A 144 -5.69 0.70 -9.20
CA PHE A 144 -4.45 1.40 -9.54
C PHE A 144 -4.74 2.55 -10.53
N ILE A 145 -3.93 3.60 -10.47
CA ILE A 145 -4.11 4.80 -11.31
C ILE A 145 -3.97 4.54 -12.82
N SER A 146 -3.30 3.47 -13.21
CA SER A 146 -2.97 3.15 -14.59
C SER A 146 -3.36 1.72 -14.94
N ALA A 147 -4.03 1.53 -16.05
CA ALA A 147 -4.47 0.21 -16.52
C ALA A 147 -3.30 -0.74 -16.80
N THR A 148 -2.22 -0.22 -17.42
CA THR A 148 -1.12 -1.03 -17.93
C THR A 148 0.26 -0.52 -17.48
N PRO A 149 1.31 -1.37 -17.53
CA PRO A 149 2.69 -0.97 -17.26
C PRO A 149 3.16 0.25 -18.05
N LYS A 150 2.84 0.31 -19.34
CA LYS A 150 3.23 1.43 -20.20
C LYS A 150 2.53 2.74 -19.83
N ALA A 151 1.26 2.68 -19.46
CA ALA A 151 0.53 3.86 -18.99
C ALA A 151 1.12 4.35 -17.66
N PHE A 152 1.47 3.44 -16.75
CA PHE A 152 2.14 3.76 -15.50
C PHE A 152 3.51 4.40 -15.74
N LEU A 153 4.35 3.84 -16.62
CA LEU A 153 5.66 4.42 -16.96
C LEU A 153 5.52 5.84 -17.51
N ARG A 154 4.53 6.10 -18.37
CA ARG A 154 4.27 7.46 -18.90
C ARG A 154 3.94 8.45 -17.78
N SER A 155 3.08 8.08 -16.86
CA SER A 155 2.72 8.91 -15.71
C SER A 155 3.92 9.16 -14.80
N LEU A 156 4.77 8.15 -14.58
CA LEU A 156 5.97 8.27 -13.78
C LEU A 156 7.03 9.18 -14.42
N LYS A 157 7.24 9.07 -15.74
CA LYS A 157 8.15 9.98 -16.48
C LYS A 157 7.68 11.44 -16.41
N LEU A 158 6.36 11.68 -16.38
CA LEU A 158 5.82 13.02 -16.15
C LEU A 158 6.09 13.50 -14.72
N LEU A 159 5.90 12.65 -13.73
CA LEU A 159 6.19 12.95 -12.32
C LEU A 159 7.69 13.26 -12.13
N ALA A 160 8.59 12.46 -12.69
CA ALA A 160 10.03 12.66 -12.61
C ALA A 160 10.47 14.05 -13.16
N LYS A 161 9.83 14.53 -14.22
CA LYS A 161 10.08 15.88 -14.78
C LYS A 161 9.63 17.02 -13.87
N THR A 162 8.83 16.75 -12.85
CA THR A 162 8.34 17.73 -11.87
C THR A 162 9.03 17.61 -10.50
N THR A 163 9.84 16.57 -10.28
CA THR A 163 10.79 16.48 -9.17
C THR A 163 11.74 17.69 -9.32
N ASP A 164 12.13 18.38 -8.30
CA ASP A 164 12.92 19.65 -8.27
C ASP A 164 12.17 20.96 -8.58
N LYS A 165 10.93 20.95 -8.98
CA LYS A 165 10.21 22.22 -9.17
C LYS A 165 9.77 22.79 -7.82
N ALA A 166 9.97 24.12 -7.68
CA ALA A 166 9.80 24.89 -6.46
C ALA A 166 8.58 24.46 -5.60
N PRO A 167 8.77 24.15 -4.31
CA PRO A 167 7.71 23.67 -3.41
C PRO A 167 6.46 24.56 -3.34
N GLY A 168 6.63 25.87 -3.51
CA GLY A 168 5.51 26.82 -3.51
C GLY A 168 4.53 26.64 -4.65
N SER A 169 5.02 26.35 -5.87
CA SER A 169 4.16 26.12 -7.04
C SER A 169 3.35 24.82 -6.90
N LYS A 170 3.91 23.80 -6.25
CA LYS A 170 3.22 22.53 -5.97
C LYS A 170 2.05 22.71 -5.00
N LYS A 171 2.18 23.58 -3.99
CA LYS A 171 1.10 23.89 -3.03
C LYS A 171 -0.08 24.58 -3.70
N VAL A 172 0.17 25.55 -4.55
CA VAL A 172 -0.88 26.27 -5.31
C VAL A 172 -1.57 25.32 -6.27
N LEU A 173 -0.81 24.52 -7.02
CA LEU A 173 -1.35 23.51 -7.94
C LEU A 173 -2.23 22.51 -7.20
N SER A 174 -1.79 22.00 -6.06
CA SER A 174 -2.56 21.07 -5.24
C SER A 174 -3.89 21.67 -4.77
N ALA A 175 -3.91 22.93 -4.35
CA ALA A 175 -5.15 23.61 -3.94
C ALA A 175 -6.15 23.73 -5.10
N VAL A 176 -5.66 24.07 -6.31
CA VAL A 176 -6.50 24.14 -7.51
C VAL A 176 -7.02 22.75 -7.89
N LEU A 177 -6.18 21.72 -7.86
CA LEU A 177 -6.56 20.35 -8.19
C LEU A 177 -7.62 19.79 -7.23
N ARG A 178 -7.52 20.08 -5.92
CA ARG A 178 -8.57 19.70 -4.95
C ARG A 178 -9.90 20.38 -5.25
N GLY A 179 -9.87 21.63 -5.66
CA GLY A 179 -11.09 22.36 -6.06
C GLY A 179 -11.75 21.74 -7.29
N VAL A 180 -10.96 21.34 -8.29
CA VAL A 180 -11.46 20.66 -9.49
C VAL A 180 -11.99 19.27 -9.15
N GLU A 181 -11.27 18.49 -8.33
CA GLU A 181 -11.71 17.15 -7.90
C GLU A 181 -13.05 17.22 -7.13
N ALA A 182 -13.18 18.14 -6.18
CA ALA A 182 -14.43 18.35 -5.47
C ALA A 182 -15.61 18.70 -6.42
N ALA A 183 -15.34 19.44 -7.49
CA ALA A 183 -16.35 19.72 -8.51
C ALA A 183 -16.72 18.48 -9.33
N VAL A 184 -15.73 17.62 -9.65
CA VAL A 184 -15.94 16.34 -10.34
C VAL A 184 -16.73 15.37 -9.46
N GLU A 185 -16.39 15.28 -8.17
CA GLU A 185 -17.11 14.45 -7.19
C GLU A 185 -18.57 14.93 -7.00
N ALA A 186 -18.80 16.24 -6.96
CA ALA A 186 -20.15 16.80 -6.87
C ALA A 186 -21.03 16.44 -8.09
N LEU A 187 -20.42 16.14 -9.22
CA LEU A 187 -21.09 15.64 -10.43
C LEU A 187 -21.18 14.10 -10.52
N GLY A 188 -20.79 13.42 -9.42
CA GLY A 188 -20.83 11.95 -9.32
C GLY A 188 -19.65 11.23 -9.97
N GLY A 189 -18.54 11.94 -10.23
CA GLY A 189 -17.31 11.37 -10.78
C GLY A 189 -16.16 11.34 -9.78
N GLU A 190 -15.12 10.57 -10.08
CA GLU A 190 -13.83 10.60 -9.38
C GLU A 190 -12.70 10.68 -10.41
N SER A 191 -11.65 11.46 -10.13
CA SER A 191 -10.47 11.51 -10.97
C SER A 191 -9.22 11.07 -10.23
N ALA A 192 -8.80 9.82 -10.47
CA ALA A 192 -7.57 9.27 -9.91
C ALA A 192 -6.33 10.10 -10.30
N THR A 193 -6.33 10.68 -11.50
CA THR A 193 -5.25 11.56 -11.98
C THR A 193 -5.16 12.84 -11.17
N LEU A 194 -6.29 13.52 -10.91
CA LEU A 194 -6.31 14.73 -10.08
C LEU A 194 -5.88 14.44 -8.65
N LYS A 195 -6.37 13.35 -8.07
CA LYS A 195 -5.97 12.91 -6.72
C LYS A 195 -4.46 12.63 -6.64
N SER A 196 -3.88 11.97 -7.64
CA SER A 196 -2.44 11.66 -7.67
C SER A 196 -1.52 12.88 -7.81
N LEU A 197 -2.02 13.95 -8.42
CA LEU A 197 -1.29 15.21 -8.59
C LEU A 197 -1.45 16.20 -7.41
N GLY A 198 -2.12 15.78 -6.32
CA GLY A 198 -2.30 16.61 -5.13
C GLY A 198 -3.74 17.07 -4.88
N GLY A 199 -4.72 16.54 -5.60
CA GLY A 199 -6.15 16.78 -5.40
C GLY A 199 -6.80 15.93 -4.33
N HIS A 200 -6.04 15.09 -3.61
CA HIS A 200 -6.60 14.22 -2.58
C HIS A 200 -7.20 15.04 -1.41
N PRO A 201 -8.35 14.65 -0.83
CA PRO A 201 -8.89 15.32 0.36
C PRO A 201 -7.91 15.32 1.53
N GLN A 202 -7.93 16.41 2.33
CA GLN A 202 -7.08 16.56 3.51
C GLN A 202 -7.71 15.86 4.74
N THR A 203 -7.91 14.56 4.64
CA THR A 203 -8.54 13.73 5.66
C THR A 203 -7.51 13.05 6.57
N HIS A 204 -7.96 12.56 7.72
CA HIS A 204 -7.09 11.85 8.66
C HIS A 204 -6.72 10.48 8.13
N ILE A 205 -5.41 10.21 7.96
CA ILE A 205 -4.89 9.00 7.33
C ILE A 205 -5.31 7.69 8.05
N LEU A 206 -5.54 7.71 9.37
CA LEU A 206 -5.96 6.54 10.14
C LEU A 206 -7.44 6.17 9.94
N GLY A 207 -8.27 7.09 9.45
CA GLY A 207 -9.69 6.85 9.17
C GLY A 207 -9.94 6.30 7.76
N GLU A 208 -8.89 6.05 6.98
CA GLU A 208 -8.99 5.61 5.59
C GLU A 208 -8.91 4.10 5.44
N THR A 209 -9.54 3.58 4.39
CA THR A 209 -9.39 2.19 3.95
C THR A 209 -8.27 2.09 2.93
N PHE A 210 -7.39 1.12 3.10
CA PHE A 210 -6.28 0.84 2.19
C PHE A 210 -6.49 -0.48 1.47
N ASN A 211 -6.21 -0.53 0.17
CA ASN A 211 -6.39 -1.71 -0.67
C ASN A 211 -5.09 -2.06 -1.40
N THR A 212 -4.89 -3.33 -1.73
CA THR A 212 -3.76 -3.75 -2.58
C THR A 212 -3.83 -3.19 -4.01
N VAL A 213 -4.93 -2.59 -4.39
CA VAL A 213 -5.30 -1.98 -5.70
C VAL A 213 -5.11 -2.90 -6.90
N VAL A 214 -4.17 -3.82 -6.84
CA VAL A 214 -3.89 -4.90 -7.83
C VAL A 214 -4.05 -6.25 -7.16
N PRO A 215 -4.41 -7.31 -7.90
CA PRO A 215 -4.61 -8.62 -7.33
C PRO A 215 -3.31 -9.33 -6.95
N VAL A 216 -3.45 -10.25 -6.01
CA VAL A 216 -2.43 -11.23 -5.62
C VAL A 216 -3.01 -12.64 -5.74
N LEU A 217 -2.17 -13.65 -5.88
CA LEU A 217 -2.59 -15.02 -5.62
C LEU A 217 -3.14 -15.13 -4.20
N TYR A 218 -4.11 -16.01 -4.03
CA TYR A 218 -4.67 -16.34 -2.73
C TYR A 218 -4.86 -17.86 -2.64
N GLY A 219 -3.76 -18.53 -2.42
CA GLY A 219 -3.68 -19.99 -2.62
C GLY A 219 -3.96 -20.37 -4.08
N PRO A 220 -4.99 -21.22 -4.35
CA PRO A 220 -5.37 -21.58 -5.72
C PRO A 220 -6.27 -20.53 -6.39
N TYR A 221 -6.61 -19.44 -5.73
CA TYR A 221 -7.47 -18.35 -6.20
C TYR A 221 -6.64 -17.09 -6.45
N TYR A 222 -7.31 -15.96 -6.73
CA TYR A 222 -6.71 -14.64 -6.69
C TYR A 222 -7.68 -13.64 -6.07
N ALA A 223 -7.13 -12.61 -5.44
CA ALA A 223 -7.89 -11.70 -4.60
C ALA A 223 -7.28 -10.30 -4.55
N LYS A 224 -8.08 -9.33 -4.12
CA LYS A 224 -7.60 -8.07 -3.56
C LYS A 224 -7.79 -8.09 -2.04
N LEU A 225 -6.89 -7.42 -1.32
CA LEU A 225 -6.98 -7.28 0.14
C LEU A 225 -7.26 -5.83 0.49
N ALA A 226 -7.97 -5.64 1.60
CA ALA A 226 -8.24 -4.32 2.18
C ALA A 226 -7.96 -4.30 3.68
N MET A 227 -7.37 -3.21 4.16
CA MET A 227 -7.20 -2.88 5.57
C MET A 227 -8.22 -1.81 5.94
N VAL A 228 -9.18 -2.15 6.81
CA VAL A 228 -10.36 -1.32 7.11
C VAL A 228 -10.37 -0.98 8.61
N PRO A 229 -10.41 0.31 9.00
CA PRO A 229 -10.53 0.70 10.40
C PRO A 229 -11.90 0.30 10.97
N VAL A 230 -11.92 -0.33 12.17
CA VAL A 230 -13.16 -0.84 12.76
C VAL A 230 -13.37 -0.44 14.23
N SER A 231 -12.34 -0.08 14.99
CA SER A 231 -12.55 0.48 16.32
C SER A 231 -13.24 1.84 16.26
N ALA A 232 -14.12 2.14 17.23
CA ALA A 232 -14.89 3.39 17.27
C ALA A 232 -13.99 4.63 17.13
N SER A 233 -12.86 4.65 17.85
CA SER A 233 -11.88 5.75 17.82
C SER A 233 -11.24 5.97 16.43
N LEU A 234 -11.12 4.94 15.60
CA LEU A 234 -10.62 5.05 14.23
C LEU A 234 -11.73 5.44 13.25
N THR A 235 -12.93 4.87 13.40
CA THR A 235 -14.05 5.17 12.50
C THR A 235 -14.55 6.61 12.65
N GLU A 236 -14.40 7.21 13.83
CA GLU A 236 -14.64 8.64 14.06
C GLU A 236 -13.70 9.55 13.25
N LEU A 237 -12.54 9.03 12.83
CA LEU A 237 -11.59 9.76 11.96
C LEU A 237 -11.94 9.67 10.47
N THR A 238 -12.95 8.87 10.09
CA THR A 238 -13.34 8.73 8.69
C THR A 238 -13.82 10.05 8.14
N ASN A 239 -13.18 10.50 7.05
CA ASN A 239 -13.39 11.80 6.42
C ASN A 239 -13.19 13.03 7.35
N LEU A 240 -12.57 12.83 8.52
CA LEU A 240 -12.24 13.93 9.40
C LEU A 240 -11.15 14.79 8.75
N HIS A 241 -11.44 16.05 8.54
CA HIS A 241 -10.48 16.99 7.97
C HIS A 241 -9.36 17.29 8.96
N VAL A 242 -8.09 17.25 8.49
CA VAL A 242 -6.91 17.66 9.24
C VAL A 242 -6.40 18.98 8.69
N ASP A 243 -6.27 19.98 9.55
CA ASP A 243 -5.68 21.27 9.18
C ASP A 243 -4.14 21.17 9.19
N PHE A 244 -3.54 21.35 8.04
CA PHE A 244 -2.08 21.38 7.86
C PHE A 244 -1.50 22.80 7.86
N HIS A 245 -2.28 23.83 8.27
CA HIS A 245 -1.81 25.21 8.21
C HIS A 245 -0.62 25.42 9.15
N GLY A 246 0.52 25.84 8.57
CA GLY A 246 1.75 26.07 9.33
C GLY A 246 2.50 24.81 9.77
N ASN A 247 1.99 23.61 9.45
CA ASN A 247 2.65 22.35 9.79
C ASN A 247 2.90 21.48 8.53
N PRO A 248 4.12 21.47 7.98
CA PRO A 248 4.44 20.65 6.82
C PRO A 248 4.34 19.15 7.08
N ASP A 249 4.39 18.70 8.33
CA ASP A 249 4.30 17.31 8.78
C ASP A 249 2.98 17.03 9.54
N GLY A 250 1.90 17.68 9.15
CA GLY A 250 0.61 17.63 9.84
C GLY A 250 0.01 16.22 9.93
N LEU A 251 0.16 15.38 8.91
CA LEU A 251 -0.27 13.98 8.95
C LEU A 251 0.50 13.17 10.00
N ARG A 252 1.83 13.34 10.06
CA ARG A 252 2.66 12.68 11.07
C ARG A 252 2.28 13.13 12.49
N ALA A 253 2.04 14.43 12.67
CA ALA A 253 1.60 14.99 13.95
C ALA A 253 0.22 14.42 14.35
N ALA A 254 -0.73 14.32 13.44
CA ALA A 254 -2.05 13.74 13.69
C ALA A 254 -1.97 12.26 14.10
N VAL A 255 -1.15 11.45 13.42
CA VAL A 255 -0.91 10.05 13.78
C VAL A 255 -0.26 9.95 15.17
N ALA A 256 0.75 10.77 15.46
CA ALA A 256 1.42 10.78 16.76
C ALA A 256 0.46 11.19 17.90
N GLN A 257 -0.36 12.20 17.68
CA GLN A 257 -1.37 12.65 18.64
C GLN A 257 -2.38 11.56 18.95
N TYR A 258 -2.87 10.83 17.95
CA TYR A 258 -3.80 9.73 18.15
C TYR A 258 -3.19 8.62 19.01
N PHE A 259 -2.02 8.11 18.62
CA PHE A 259 -1.38 6.99 19.30
C PHE A 259 -0.75 7.33 20.64
N ALA A 260 -0.64 8.59 21.00
CA ALA A 260 -0.22 9.01 22.35
C ALA A 260 -1.20 8.54 23.45
N GLY A 261 -2.48 8.36 23.13
CA GLY A 261 -3.50 7.97 24.10
C GLY A 261 -4.42 6.83 23.65
N HIS A 262 -4.37 6.41 22.40
CA HIS A 262 -5.30 5.43 21.84
C HIS A 262 -4.56 4.33 21.10
N GLY A 263 -5.07 3.13 21.21
CA GLY A 263 -4.81 2.05 20.26
C GLY A 263 -5.86 2.03 19.16
N GLY A 264 -5.67 1.18 18.16
CA GLY A 264 -6.64 1.02 17.07
C GLY A 264 -6.75 -0.42 16.61
N THR A 265 -7.94 -0.78 16.12
CA THR A 265 -8.21 -2.09 15.53
C THR A 265 -8.66 -1.92 14.08
N TRP A 266 -8.04 -2.66 13.20
CA TRP A 266 -8.42 -2.80 11.78
C TRP A 266 -8.81 -4.23 11.49
N GLU A 267 -9.61 -4.41 10.46
CA GLU A 267 -9.83 -5.71 9.83
C GLU A 267 -9.04 -5.81 8.53
N LEU A 268 -8.33 -6.91 8.36
CA LEU A 268 -7.81 -7.31 7.07
C LEU A 268 -8.87 -8.15 6.37
N ARG A 269 -9.31 -7.69 5.21
CA ARG A 269 -10.40 -8.28 4.44
C ARG A 269 -9.91 -8.73 3.08
N VAL A 270 -10.55 -9.76 2.53
CA VAL A 270 -10.23 -10.37 1.24
C VAL A 270 -11.44 -10.30 0.34
N GLN A 271 -11.25 -9.86 -0.89
CA GLN A 271 -12.21 -9.92 -1.99
C GLN A 271 -11.71 -10.94 -3.00
N LEU A 272 -12.30 -12.13 -3.01
CA LEU A 272 -11.96 -13.21 -3.95
C LEU A 272 -12.51 -12.88 -5.35
N ALA A 273 -11.74 -13.15 -6.39
CA ALA A 273 -12.24 -13.01 -7.74
C ALA A 273 -13.28 -14.10 -8.05
N THR A 274 -14.32 -13.74 -8.79
CA THR A 274 -15.42 -14.63 -9.21
C THR A 274 -15.64 -14.64 -10.72
N ASP A 275 -15.06 -13.68 -11.41
CA ASP A 275 -15.22 -13.48 -12.86
C ASP A 275 -13.96 -12.82 -13.42
N SER A 276 -13.32 -13.43 -14.42
CA SER A 276 -12.06 -12.93 -14.97
C SER A 276 -12.22 -11.71 -15.89
N GLU A 277 -13.40 -11.47 -16.44
CA GLU A 277 -13.67 -10.31 -17.31
C GLU A 277 -13.97 -9.06 -16.47
N GLN A 278 -14.77 -9.22 -15.40
CA GLN A 278 -15.15 -8.13 -14.51
C GLN A 278 -14.12 -7.87 -13.40
N MET A 279 -13.27 -8.87 -13.12
CA MET A 279 -12.20 -8.82 -12.13
C MET A 279 -10.85 -9.17 -12.77
N PRO A 280 -10.41 -8.40 -13.80
CA PRO A 280 -9.21 -8.71 -14.56
C PRO A 280 -7.94 -8.57 -13.72
N ILE A 281 -6.91 -9.32 -14.12
CA ILE A 281 -5.55 -9.25 -13.55
C ILE A 281 -4.73 -8.19 -14.27
N GLU A 282 -4.80 -8.10 -15.59
CA GLU A 282 -3.92 -7.24 -16.40
C GLU A 282 -4.39 -5.78 -16.50
N ASP A 283 -5.69 -5.51 -16.35
CA ASP A 283 -6.17 -4.13 -16.24
C ASP A 283 -6.24 -3.71 -14.75
N ALA A 284 -5.17 -3.08 -14.29
CA ALA A 284 -5.05 -2.65 -12.90
C ALA A 284 -5.99 -1.49 -12.51
N SER A 285 -6.59 -0.79 -13.50
CA SER A 285 -7.50 0.34 -13.26
C SER A 285 -8.94 -0.07 -12.97
N VAL A 286 -9.27 -1.37 -13.11
CA VAL A 286 -10.61 -1.88 -12.85
C VAL A 286 -10.84 -2.03 -11.34
N GLN A 287 -11.84 -1.31 -10.85
CA GLN A 287 -12.38 -1.54 -9.52
C GLN A 287 -13.30 -2.76 -9.56
N TRP A 288 -13.06 -3.73 -8.69
CA TRP A 288 -13.91 -4.91 -8.57
C TRP A 288 -15.20 -4.58 -7.81
N ASP A 289 -16.34 -4.95 -8.36
CA ASP A 289 -17.65 -4.67 -7.75
C ASP A 289 -17.88 -5.56 -6.52
N GLU A 290 -18.10 -4.94 -5.37
CA GLU A 290 -18.39 -5.63 -4.11
C GLU A 290 -19.74 -6.36 -4.11
N LYS A 291 -20.64 -6.05 -5.06
CA LYS A 291 -21.89 -6.81 -5.26
C LYS A 291 -21.63 -8.18 -5.89
N LEU A 292 -20.58 -8.30 -6.72
CA LEU A 292 -20.18 -9.56 -7.32
C LEU A 292 -19.37 -10.40 -6.34
N SER A 293 -18.50 -9.77 -5.57
CA SER A 293 -17.72 -10.42 -4.52
C SER A 293 -17.46 -9.44 -3.39
N PRO A 294 -18.08 -9.63 -2.23
CA PRO A 294 -17.87 -8.76 -1.09
C PRO A 294 -16.51 -9.01 -0.44
N PHE A 295 -15.98 -7.99 0.23
CA PHE A 295 -14.84 -8.15 1.13
C PHE A 295 -15.25 -8.95 2.37
N VAL A 296 -14.48 -9.98 2.73
CA VAL A 296 -14.70 -10.83 3.90
C VAL A 296 -13.49 -10.73 4.84
N THR A 297 -13.75 -10.52 6.11
CA THR A 297 -12.69 -10.41 7.13
C THR A 297 -11.99 -11.75 7.35
N VAL A 298 -10.65 -11.75 7.28
CA VAL A 298 -9.80 -12.92 7.53
C VAL A 298 -8.92 -12.77 8.75
N ALA A 299 -8.63 -11.53 9.15
CA ALA A 299 -7.80 -11.26 10.33
C ALA A 299 -8.15 -9.90 10.95
N ARG A 300 -7.76 -9.71 12.22
CA ARG A 300 -7.76 -8.42 12.91
C ARG A 300 -6.35 -7.98 13.20
N VAL A 301 -6.11 -6.69 13.05
CA VAL A 301 -4.84 -6.04 13.36
C VAL A 301 -5.07 -5.09 14.52
N GLU A 302 -4.36 -5.31 15.62
CA GLU A 302 -4.44 -4.51 16.82
C GLU A 302 -3.12 -3.79 17.06
N ILE A 303 -3.19 -2.47 17.12
CA ILE A 303 -2.05 -1.60 17.36
C ILE A 303 -2.26 -0.89 18.69
N PRO A 304 -1.42 -1.11 19.71
CA PRO A 304 -1.52 -0.41 20.99
C PRO A 304 -1.10 1.05 20.89
N ALA A 305 -1.46 1.85 21.89
CA ALA A 305 -0.93 3.20 22.08
C ALA A 305 0.61 3.13 22.16
N GLN A 306 1.29 3.99 21.40
CA GLN A 306 2.75 3.96 21.27
C GLN A 306 3.30 5.25 20.66
N SER A 307 4.61 5.52 20.81
CA SER A 307 5.31 6.46 19.94
C SER A 307 5.25 5.97 18.50
N THR A 308 4.99 6.85 17.54
CA THR A 308 4.84 6.48 16.12
C THR A 308 5.98 6.96 15.24
N TRP A 309 6.84 7.83 15.77
CA TRP A 309 7.96 8.42 15.03
C TRP A 309 9.04 8.89 16.01
N ASP A 310 10.04 8.06 16.21
CA ASP A 310 11.23 8.35 17.01
C ASP A 310 12.47 7.80 16.28
N ALA A 311 13.66 8.17 16.77
CA ALA A 311 14.93 7.83 16.12
C ALA A 311 15.18 6.32 16.04
N GLU A 312 14.68 5.53 17.00
CA GLU A 312 14.80 4.07 16.98
C GLU A 312 13.94 3.46 15.87
N LYS A 313 12.65 3.84 15.82
CA LYS A 313 11.72 3.36 14.79
C LYS A 313 12.13 3.80 13.39
N VAL A 314 12.61 5.03 13.22
CA VAL A 314 13.12 5.49 11.93
C VAL A 314 14.27 4.61 11.48
N ARG A 315 15.28 4.38 12.33
CA ARG A 315 16.42 3.54 11.99
C ARG A 315 16.02 2.09 11.71
N GLU A 316 15.12 1.50 12.52
CA GLU A 316 14.72 0.11 12.39
C GLU A 316 13.74 -0.13 11.24
N ILE A 317 12.68 0.67 11.15
CA ILE A 317 11.56 0.40 10.24
C ILE A 317 11.67 1.23 8.96
N ASP A 318 11.93 2.54 9.07
CA ASP A 318 11.95 3.38 7.88
C ASP A 318 13.22 3.18 7.07
N ASP A 319 14.38 3.19 7.70
CA ASP A 319 15.67 2.98 7.04
C ASP A 319 16.05 1.50 6.93
N GLY A 320 15.85 0.73 8.00
CA GLY A 320 16.34 -0.65 8.11
C GLY A 320 15.45 -1.72 7.49
N MET A 321 14.21 -1.44 7.11
CA MET A 321 13.33 -2.42 6.48
C MET A 321 12.98 -2.06 5.03
N ALA A 322 12.82 -3.08 4.20
CA ALA A 322 12.14 -2.98 2.91
C ALA A 322 10.70 -3.50 3.05
N PHE A 323 9.77 -2.86 2.34
CA PHE A 323 8.42 -3.37 2.16
C PHE A 323 8.20 -3.62 0.68
N SER A 324 8.03 -4.87 0.29
CA SER A 324 7.90 -5.28 -1.09
C SER A 324 6.81 -6.33 -1.25
N PRO A 325 5.85 -6.16 -2.17
CA PRO A 325 4.86 -7.20 -2.46
C PRO A 325 5.47 -8.52 -2.90
N TRP A 326 6.73 -8.52 -3.32
CA TRP A 326 7.49 -9.71 -3.72
C TRP A 326 8.21 -10.40 -2.55
N HIS A 327 8.10 -9.82 -1.36
CA HIS A 327 8.62 -10.37 -0.11
C HIS A 327 7.53 -11.18 0.58
N GLY A 328 7.54 -12.50 0.44
CA GLY A 328 6.49 -13.30 1.06
C GLY A 328 6.31 -14.70 0.48
N LEU A 329 5.13 -15.24 0.73
CA LEU A 329 4.73 -16.58 0.32
C LEU A 329 4.37 -16.65 -1.17
N ALA A 330 4.70 -17.77 -1.80
CA ALA A 330 4.24 -18.07 -3.16
C ALA A 330 2.70 -18.05 -3.27
N ALA A 331 2.00 -18.40 -2.20
CA ALA A 331 0.54 -18.33 -2.10
C ALA A 331 -0.04 -16.90 -2.20
N HIS A 332 0.79 -15.88 -2.01
CA HIS A 332 0.41 -14.46 -2.12
C HIS A 332 1.21 -13.72 -3.19
N ARG A 333 1.68 -14.42 -4.22
CA ARG A 333 2.43 -13.84 -5.32
C ARG A 333 1.63 -12.68 -5.96
N PRO A 334 2.24 -11.49 -6.13
CA PRO A 334 1.64 -10.39 -6.87
C PRO A 334 1.32 -10.79 -8.32
N LEU A 335 0.21 -10.30 -8.86
CA LEU A 335 -0.27 -10.63 -10.20
C LEU A 335 -0.38 -9.38 -11.09
N GLY A 336 -0.29 -9.62 -12.40
CA GLY A 336 -0.49 -8.63 -13.45
C GLY A 336 0.75 -7.81 -13.80
N GLY A 337 0.73 -7.25 -15.00
CA GLY A 337 1.88 -6.55 -15.59
C GLY A 337 2.38 -5.38 -14.76
N VAL A 338 1.49 -4.60 -14.15
CA VAL A 338 1.89 -3.48 -13.27
C VAL A 338 2.76 -3.95 -12.10
N MET A 339 2.47 -5.14 -11.54
CA MET A 339 3.28 -5.68 -10.44
C MET A 339 4.58 -6.29 -10.94
N ARG A 340 4.54 -7.04 -12.07
CA ARG A 340 5.74 -7.66 -12.64
C ARG A 340 6.82 -6.64 -12.97
N VAL A 341 6.47 -5.52 -13.62
CA VAL A 341 7.45 -4.47 -13.98
C VAL A 341 7.99 -3.70 -12.77
N ARG A 342 7.31 -3.72 -11.63
CA ARG A 342 7.74 -3.01 -10.41
C ARG A 342 8.74 -3.80 -9.57
N LYS A 343 8.85 -5.12 -9.75
CA LYS A 343 9.75 -5.97 -8.93
C LYS A 343 11.19 -5.44 -8.89
N PRO A 344 11.87 -5.21 -10.03
CA PRO A 344 13.25 -4.68 -10.01
C PRO A 344 13.36 -3.31 -9.36
N SER A 345 12.29 -2.52 -9.38
CA SER A 345 12.28 -1.19 -8.77
C SER A 345 12.27 -1.24 -7.24
N TYR A 346 11.60 -2.23 -6.64
CA TYR A 346 11.64 -2.44 -5.18
C TYR A 346 13.04 -2.86 -4.73
N GLU A 347 13.65 -3.81 -5.46
CA GLU A 347 15.02 -4.29 -5.20
C GLU A 347 16.01 -3.14 -5.31
N MET A 348 16.01 -2.42 -6.44
CA MET A 348 16.86 -1.25 -6.67
C MET A 348 16.70 -0.18 -5.58
N SER A 349 15.47 0.11 -5.16
CA SER A 349 15.21 1.13 -4.14
C SER A 349 15.73 0.70 -2.77
N ALA A 350 15.63 -0.57 -2.40
CA ALA A 350 16.18 -1.12 -1.16
C ALA A 350 17.73 -1.04 -1.16
N ASP A 351 18.36 -1.51 -2.22
CA ASP A 351 19.82 -1.51 -2.38
C ASP A 351 20.39 -0.08 -2.38
N TYR A 352 19.72 0.84 -3.06
CA TYR A 352 20.12 2.25 -3.10
C TYR A 352 20.12 2.85 -1.69
N ARG A 353 19.03 2.65 -0.91
CA ARG A 353 18.94 3.15 0.47
C ARG A 353 19.97 2.51 1.39
N ALA A 354 20.14 1.19 1.32
CA ALA A 354 21.13 0.47 2.12
C ALA A 354 22.56 1.01 1.90
N SER A 355 22.93 1.24 0.64
CA SER A 355 24.27 1.70 0.29
C SER A 355 24.52 3.16 0.64
N HIS A 356 23.55 4.06 0.47
CA HIS A 356 23.73 5.50 0.67
C HIS A 356 23.53 5.93 2.12
N ASN A 357 22.61 5.28 2.86
CA ASN A 357 22.38 5.60 4.28
C ASN A 357 23.30 4.82 5.23
N GLY A 358 24.12 3.89 4.72
CA GLY A 358 24.95 3.03 5.56
C GLY A 358 24.16 2.16 6.55
N CYS A 359 22.88 1.90 6.26
CA CYS A 359 21.98 1.10 7.06
C CYS A 359 21.54 -0.13 6.25
N PRO A 360 22.13 -1.32 6.51
CA PRO A 360 21.73 -2.52 5.79
C PRO A 360 20.24 -2.82 5.98
N ILE A 361 19.56 -3.17 4.90
CA ILE A 361 18.17 -3.65 4.99
C ILE A 361 18.18 -5.03 5.65
N HIS A 362 17.31 -5.21 6.63
CA HIS A 362 17.13 -6.47 7.35
C HIS A 362 15.66 -6.86 7.44
N GLU A 363 15.40 -8.15 7.50
CA GLU A 363 14.07 -8.69 7.73
C GLU A 363 13.94 -9.13 9.19
N PRO A 364 12.87 -8.75 9.90
CA PRO A 364 12.60 -9.22 11.25
C PRO A 364 12.35 -10.74 11.28
N ARG A 365 12.71 -11.38 12.41
CA ARG A 365 12.58 -12.82 12.64
C ARG A 365 11.75 -13.11 13.89
#